data_0f1c64ae94bd4bb42be2311b7f3e0ff9
#
_entry.id   0f1c64ae94bd4bb42be2311b7f3e0ff9
#
_cell.length_a   1.000
_cell.length_b   1.000
_cell.length_c   1.000
_cell.angle_alpha   90.00
_cell.angle_beta   90.00
_cell.angle_gamma   90.00
#
_symmetry.space_group_name_H-M   'P 1'
#
loop_
_entity.id
_entity.type
_entity.pdbx_description
1 polymer ?
#
loop_
_entity_poly.entity_id
_entity_poly.type
_entity_poly.pdbx_seq_one_letter_code
_entity_poly.pdbx_strand_id
1 'polypeptide(L)'
;MVQVDLITGFLGAGKTTFLRRYVRYLVQQGHKVCILENDFGAVNVDAMLVQEVLGPGCDVETISGGCDCDTHQRRMRTKLIAMAMRGFDRVVVEPSGIFDVDEFFDILRDDPLDRWYQLGSVIAIVDALLPETLSPQAEYLLASETMNAGCVLLSRAQLAAPAQCAAAAAHLERALETAKSSRRFAPGEILAKDWDALTDADLAALAACGYRQASCEKLHFDQHAAFTSLCFLELHLTPQQLQAAAQRLFAAPECGQVLRVKGFAPAPAGGWLELNATCLLYTSPSPRDKRQTRM
;
A
#
# COMPACT_ATOMS: atom_id res chain seq x y z
N MET A 1 -9.60 6.99 -22.63
CA MET A 1 -8.86 5.91 -21.94
C MET A 1 -8.90 6.21 -20.46
N VAL A 2 -9.14 5.21 -19.63
CA VAL A 2 -9.12 5.35 -18.17
C VAL A 2 -7.66 5.44 -17.72
N GLN A 3 -7.31 6.43 -16.92
CA GLN A 3 -5.97 6.50 -16.34
C GLN A 3 -5.89 5.59 -15.12
N VAL A 4 -4.84 4.76 -15.03
CA VAL A 4 -4.62 3.89 -13.88
C VAL A 4 -3.35 4.30 -13.14
N ASP A 5 -3.49 4.59 -11.85
CA ASP A 5 -2.38 4.91 -10.95
C ASP A 5 -2.12 3.72 -10.00
N LEU A 6 -0.86 3.52 -9.65
CA LEU A 6 -0.44 2.44 -8.76
C LEU A 6 0.18 3.04 -7.49
N ILE A 7 -0.36 2.68 -6.32
CA ILE A 7 0.21 3.01 -5.02
C ILE A 7 0.89 1.77 -4.48
N THR A 8 2.19 1.69 -4.65
CA THR A 8 3.01 0.55 -4.25
C THR A 8 3.78 0.82 -2.96
N GLY A 9 4.46 -0.18 -2.41
CA GLY A 9 5.28 -0.07 -1.22
C GLY A 9 5.09 -1.22 -0.24
N PHE A 10 6.11 -1.52 0.54
CA PHE A 10 6.19 -2.66 1.43
C PHE A 10 5.08 -2.70 2.48
N LEU A 11 4.89 -3.86 3.11
CA LEU A 11 3.90 -4.06 4.17
C LEU A 11 4.08 -3.04 5.30
N GLY A 12 2.98 -2.35 5.66
CA GLY A 12 2.99 -1.36 6.74
C GLY A 12 3.59 0.00 6.40
N ALA A 13 4.03 0.24 5.17
CA ALA A 13 4.59 1.52 4.74
C ALA A 13 3.60 2.70 4.79
N GLY A 14 2.30 2.44 4.85
CA GLY A 14 1.27 3.48 4.94
C GLY A 14 0.51 3.74 3.64
N LYS A 15 0.53 2.80 2.69
CA LYS A 15 -0.17 2.90 1.39
C LYS A 15 -1.62 3.35 1.52
N THR A 16 -2.43 2.63 2.29
CA THR A 16 -3.86 2.92 2.49
C THR A 16 -4.10 4.31 3.10
N THR A 17 -3.20 4.77 3.99
CA THR A 17 -3.28 6.12 4.57
C THR A 17 -3.07 7.19 3.51
N PHE A 18 -2.06 7.02 2.66
CA PHE A 18 -1.80 7.93 1.54
C PHE A 18 -2.89 7.85 0.48
N LEU A 19 -3.32 6.64 0.11
CA LEU A 19 -4.40 6.39 -0.86
C LEU A 19 -5.63 7.24 -0.56
N ARG A 20 -6.10 7.26 0.70
CA ARG A 20 -7.27 8.03 1.13
C ARG A 20 -7.12 9.53 0.86
N ARG A 21 -5.94 10.08 1.10
CA ARG A 21 -5.64 11.49 0.84
C ARG A 21 -5.58 11.76 -0.67
N TYR A 22 -4.90 10.90 -1.40
CA TYR A 22 -4.74 11.01 -2.84
C TYR A 22 -6.07 10.93 -3.59
N VAL A 23 -6.90 9.95 -3.26
CA VAL A 23 -8.22 9.78 -3.86
C VAL A 23 -9.14 10.96 -3.53
N ARG A 24 -9.12 11.44 -2.27
CA ARG A 24 -9.88 12.64 -1.91
C ARG A 24 -9.50 13.84 -2.77
N TYR A 25 -8.21 14.04 -2.98
CA TYR A 25 -7.72 15.08 -3.88
C TYR A 25 -8.25 14.90 -5.30
N LEU A 26 -8.14 13.71 -5.89
CA LEU A 26 -8.62 13.43 -7.25
C LEU A 26 -10.12 13.69 -7.41
N VAL A 27 -10.93 13.29 -6.44
CA VAL A 27 -12.38 13.56 -6.43
C VAL A 27 -12.66 15.05 -6.32
N GLN A 28 -11.92 15.80 -5.53
CA GLN A 28 -12.03 17.26 -5.43
C GLN A 28 -11.65 17.96 -6.74
N GLN A 29 -10.76 17.36 -7.54
CA GLN A 29 -10.46 17.83 -8.90
C GLN A 29 -11.54 17.46 -9.93
N GLY A 30 -12.62 16.80 -9.51
CA GLY A 30 -13.77 16.45 -10.36
C GLY A 30 -13.64 15.10 -11.07
N HIS A 31 -12.63 14.29 -10.75
CA HIS A 31 -12.49 12.96 -11.34
C HIS A 31 -13.48 11.95 -10.72
N LYS A 32 -14.00 11.08 -11.57
CA LYS A 32 -14.65 9.85 -11.15
C LYS A 32 -13.62 8.78 -10.89
N VAL A 33 -13.41 8.41 -9.63
CA VAL A 33 -12.34 7.52 -9.20
C VAL A 33 -12.90 6.17 -8.78
N CYS A 34 -12.24 5.08 -9.17
CA CYS A 34 -12.45 3.78 -8.57
C CYS A 34 -11.15 3.32 -7.90
N ILE A 35 -11.26 2.87 -6.66
CA ILE A 35 -10.15 2.25 -5.93
C ILE A 35 -10.24 0.75 -6.17
N LEU A 36 -9.11 0.14 -6.54
CA LEU A 36 -8.96 -1.31 -6.60
C LEU A 36 -7.99 -1.76 -5.52
N GLU A 37 -8.54 -2.28 -4.45
CA GLU A 37 -7.75 -2.86 -3.37
C GLU A 37 -7.50 -4.33 -3.60
N ASN A 38 -6.27 -4.72 -3.38
CA ASN A 38 -5.82 -6.08 -3.47
C ASN A 38 -5.29 -6.53 -2.11
N ASP A 39 -6.10 -7.29 -1.37
CA ASP A 39 -5.73 -7.82 -0.08
C ASP A 39 -5.69 -9.36 -0.12
N PHE A 40 -4.52 -9.93 0.22
CA PHE A 40 -4.34 -11.37 0.38
C PHE A 40 -4.88 -11.90 1.72
N GLY A 41 -5.33 -11.02 2.62
CA GLY A 41 -5.84 -11.38 3.94
C GLY A 41 -7.20 -12.10 3.87
N ALA A 42 -7.44 -13.01 4.81
CA ALA A 42 -8.75 -13.66 5.00
C ALA A 42 -9.86 -12.66 5.38
N VAL A 43 -9.49 -11.48 5.89
CA VAL A 43 -10.39 -10.38 6.24
C VAL A 43 -9.82 -9.10 5.65
N ASN A 44 -10.59 -8.49 4.75
CA ASN A 44 -10.19 -7.23 4.11
C ASN A 44 -10.41 -6.04 5.06
N VAL A 45 -9.41 -5.80 5.90
CA VAL A 45 -9.40 -4.69 6.86
C VAL A 45 -9.16 -3.36 6.15
N ASP A 46 -8.37 -3.35 5.10
CA ASP A 46 -8.01 -2.14 4.36
C ASP A 46 -9.22 -1.55 3.61
N ALA A 47 -10.10 -2.39 3.04
CA ALA A 47 -11.35 -1.93 2.43
C ALA A 47 -12.26 -1.17 3.41
N MET A 48 -12.25 -1.53 4.68
CA MET A 48 -13.01 -0.78 5.70
C MET A 48 -12.42 0.61 5.94
N LEU A 49 -11.10 0.78 5.78
CA LEU A 49 -10.41 2.07 5.91
C LEU A 49 -10.73 3.04 4.78
N VAL A 50 -10.96 2.50 3.59
CA VAL A 50 -11.24 3.29 2.39
C VAL A 50 -12.69 3.76 2.35
N GLN A 51 -13.61 3.13 3.08
CA GLN A 51 -15.02 3.54 3.11
C GLN A 51 -15.27 5.02 3.47
N GLU A 52 -14.34 5.65 4.19
CA GLU A 52 -14.45 7.08 4.53
C GLU A 52 -14.29 8.02 3.32
N VAL A 53 -13.71 7.55 2.22
CA VAL A 53 -13.57 8.34 0.98
C VAL A 53 -14.64 8.01 -0.05
N LEU A 54 -15.51 7.03 0.25
CA LEU A 54 -16.64 6.69 -0.61
C LEU A 54 -17.68 7.80 -0.59
N GLY A 55 -18.22 8.10 -1.76
CA GLY A 55 -19.22 9.14 -1.93
C GLY A 55 -19.49 9.42 -3.40
N PRO A 56 -20.21 10.48 -3.72
CA PRO A 56 -20.39 10.87 -5.10
C PRO A 56 -19.04 11.07 -5.79
N GLY A 57 -18.73 10.21 -6.76
CA GLY A 57 -17.48 10.26 -7.53
C GLY A 57 -16.39 9.31 -7.10
N CYS A 58 -16.58 8.50 -6.04
CA CYS A 58 -15.62 7.48 -5.63
C CYS A 58 -16.28 6.14 -5.29
N ASP A 59 -15.83 5.08 -5.94
CA ASP A 59 -16.21 3.70 -5.65
C ASP A 59 -14.98 2.86 -5.25
N VAL A 60 -15.23 1.72 -4.59
CA VAL A 60 -14.19 0.74 -4.25
C VAL A 60 -14.56 -0.63 -4.78
N GLU A 61 -13.58 -1.30 -5.35
CA GLU A 61 -13.63 -2.70 -5.73
C GLU A 61 -12.50 -3.43 -5.00
N THR A 62 -12.77 -4.65 -4.59
CA THR A 62 -11.77 -5.45 -3.86
C THR A 62 -11.49 -6.74 -4.60
N ILE A 63 -10.23 -7.17 -4.58
CA ILE A 63 -9.81 -8.50 -4.97
C ILE A 63 -9.43 -9.20 -3.68
N SER A 64 -10.25 -10.16 -3.28
CA SER A 64 -10.00 -10.98 -2.09
C SER A 64 -9.77 -12.43 -2.48
N GLY A 65 -8.82 -13.05 -1.81
CA GLY A 65 -8.53 -14.47 -1.91
C GLY A 65 -8.03 -14.90 -3.29
N GLY A 66 -7.12 -15.77 -3.30
CA GLY A 66 -6.53 -16.46 -4.45
C GLY A 66 -5.35 -17.24 -3.88
N CYS A 67 -5.42 -18.57 -3.95
CA CYS A 67 -4.33 -19.41 -3.46
C CYS A 67 -3.15 -19.47 -4.43
N ASP A 68 -3.31 -18.87 -5.62
CA ASP A 68 -2.30 -18.89 -6.67
C ASP A 68 -2.28 -17.57 -7.47
N CYS A 69 -1.13 -17.22 -8.03
CA CYS A 69 -0.90 -16.01 -8.80
C CYS A 69 -1.82 -15.93 -10.03
N ASP A 70 -2.06 -17.04 -10.72
CA ASP A 70 -2.88 -17.07 -11.94
C ASP A 70 -4.33 -16.67 -11.66
N THR A 71 -4.92 -17.22 -10.59
CA THR A 71 -6.28 -16.86 -10.17
C THR A 71 -6.36 -15.38 -9.80
N HIS A 72 -5.34 -14.86 -9.13
CA HIS A 72 -5.27 -13.47 -8.75
C HIS A 72 -5.20 -12.54 -9.98
N GLN A 73 -4.33 -12.81 -10.94
CA GLN A 73 -4.22 -12.07 -12.20
C GLN A 73 -5.54 -12.07 -12.98
N ARG A 74 -6.22 -13.23 -13.10
CA ARG A 74 -7.53 -13.34 -13.76
C ARG A 74 -8.60 -12.48 -13.09
N ARG A 75 -8.64 -12.46 -11.74
CA ARG A 75 -9.58 -11.63 -10.98
C ARG A 75 -9.28 -10.14 -11.18
N MET A 76 -8.03 -9.74 -11.11
CA MET A 76 -7.62 -8.36 -11.36
C MET A 76 -8.03 -7.91 -12.77
N ARG A 77 -7.72 -8.71 -13.79
CA ARG A 77 -8.13 -8.46 -15.17
C ARG A 77 -9.65 -8.30 -15.30
N THR A 78 -10.43 -9.21 -14.72
CA THR A 78 -11.90 -9.15 -14.77
C THR A 78 -12.44 -7.88 -14.11
N LYS A 79 -11.88 -7.48 -12.97
CA LYS A 79 -12.25 -6.24 -12.27
C LYS A 79 -11.90 -5.01 -13.09
N LEU A 80 -10.72 -4.95 -13.68
CA LEU A 80 -10.31 -3.85 -14.56
C LEU A 80 -11.24 -3.73 -15.77
N ILE A 81 -11.62 -4.83 -16.42
CA ILE A 81 -12.59 -4.83 -17.51
C ILE A 81 -13.94 -4.22 -17.04
N ALA A 82 -14.46 -4.69 -15.92
CA ALA A 82 -15.72 -4.19 -15.38
C ALA A 82 -15.66 -2.68 -15.03
N MET A 83 -14.55 -2.22 -14.45
CA MET A 83 -14.36 -0.81 -14.11
C MET A 83 -14.26 0.09 -15.35
N ALA A 84 -13.60 -0.35 -16.42
CA ALA A 84 -13.53 0.41 -17.68
C ALA A 84 -14.93 0.65 -18.28
N MET A 85 -15.83 -0.35 -18.16
CA MET A 85 -17.20 -0.24 -18.64
C MET A 85 -18.09 0.68 -17.79
N ARG A 86 -17.70 1.00 -16.55
CA ARG A 86 -18.48 1.87 -15.62
C ARG A 86 -18.20 3.35 -15.80
N GLY A 87 -17.26 3.72 -16.67
CA GLY A 87 -16.99 5.12 -17.04
C GLY A 87 -16.28 5.91 -15.94
N PHE A 88 -15.31 5.31 -15.26
CA PHE A 88 -14.39 6.01 -14.39
C PHE A 88 -13.34 6.77 -15.20
N ASP A 89 -12.92 7.92 -14.69
CA ASP A 89 -11.84 8.69 -15.28
C ASP A 89 -10.48 8.13 -14.83
N ARG A 90 -10.44 7.67 -13.58
CA ARG A 90 -9.24 7.17 -12.92
C ARG A 90 -9.50 5.93 -12.09
N VAL A 91 -8.58 4.98 -12.17
CA VAL A 91 -8.52 3.82 -11.28
C VAL A 91 -7.24 3.92 -10.46
N VAL A 92 -7.35 3.86 -9.14
CA VAL A 92 -6.20 3.86 -8.24
C VAL A 92 -6.08 2.47 -7.65
N VAL A 93 -4.97 1.79 -7.95
CA VAL A 93 -4.71 0.41 -7.51
C VAL A 93 -3.79 0.43 -6.29
N GLU A 94 -4.22 -0.20 -5.21
CA GLU A 94 -3.37 -0.52 -4.07
C GLU A 94 -3.14 -2.03 -4.02
N PRO A 95 -1.99 -2.54 -4.51
CA PRO A 95 -1.66 -3.95 -4.37
C PRO A 95 -1.24 -4.27 -2.94
N SER A 96 -1.23 -5.56 -2.62
CA SER A 96 -0.57 -6.06 -1.41
C SER A 96 0.90 -5.63 -1.39
N GLY A 97 1.45 -5.37 -0.21
CA GLY A 97 2.87 -5.00 -0.05
C GLY A 97 3.87 -6.14 -0.25
N ILE A 98 3.45 -7.21 -0.90
CA ILE A 98 4.29 -8.32 -1.35
C ILE A 98 4.02 -8.65 -2.84
N PHE A 99 3.30 -7.77 -3.54
CA PHE A 99 2.91 -7.96 -4.93
C PHE A 99 4.08 -7.64 -5.88
N ASP A 100 4.23 -8.43 -6.94
CA ASP A 100 5.19 -8.12 -8.01
C ASP A 100 4.57 -7.08 -8.95
N VAL A 101 5.15 -5.88 -8.98
CA VAL A 101 4.66 -4.75 -9.80
C VAL A 101 4.72 -5.06 -11.30
N ASP A 102 5.65 -5.89 -11.75
CA ASP A 102 5.75 -6.30 -13.16
C ASP A 102 4.50 -7.05 -13.63
N GLU A 103 3.89 -7.87 -12.75
CA GLU A 103 2.63 -8.57 -13.06
C GLU A 103 1.49 -7.61 -13.39
N PHE A 104 1.44 -6.47 -12.70
CA PHE A 104 0.43 -5.46 -12.98
C PHE A 104 0.61 -4.83 -14.36
N PHE A 105 1.85 -4.55 -14.75
CA PHE A 105 2.12 -4.01 -16.08
C PHE A 105 1.80 -5.00 -17.19
N ASP A 106 2.08 -6.28 -16.96
CA ASP A 106 1.75 -7.33 -17.93
C ASP A 106 0.23 -7.46 -18.11
N ILE A 107 -0.55 -7.43 -17.02
CA ILE A 107 -2.02 -7.44 -17.09
C ILE A 107 -2.54 -6.24 -17.91
N LEU A 108 -1.99 -5.05 -17.74
CA LEU A 108 -2.44 -3.85 -18.48
C LEU A 108 -2.07 -3.89 -19.98
N ARG A 109 -1.06 -4.66 -20.38
CA ARG A 109 -0.67 -4.83 -21.78
C ARG A 109 -1.52 -5.86 -22.52
N ASP A 110 -2.32 -6.65 -21.80
CA ASP A 110 -3.20 -7.64 -22.40
C ASP A 110 -4.45 -7.01 -23.03
N ASP A 111 -4.86 -7.55 -24.20
CA ASP A 111 -6.15 -7.17 -24.83
C ASP A 111 -7.33 -7.60 -23.93
N PRO A 112 -8.35 -6.74 -23.68
CA PRO A 112 -8.56 -5.42 -24.24
C PRO A 112 -8.06 -4.26 -23.38
N LEU A 113 -7.35 -4.52 -22.26
CA LEU A 113 -6.97 -3.50 -21.28
C LEU A 113 -5.98 -2.48 -21.87
N ASP A 114 -5.10 -2.89 -22.76
CA ASP A 114 -4.14 -2.04 -23.47
C ASP A 114 -4.80 -0.90 -24.26
N ARG A 115 -6.05 -1.11 -24.69
CA ARG A 115 -6.84 -0.11 -25.43
C ARG A 115 -7.69 0.78 -24.53
N TRP A 116 -8.01 0.31 -23.33
CA TRP A 116 -8.95 1.00 -22.43
C TRP A 116 -8.24 1.78 -21.34
N TYR A 117 -7.04 1.33 -20.97
CA TYR A 117 -6.27 1.91 -19.88
C TYR A 117 -5.00 2.60 -20.39
N GLN A 118 -4.64 3.64 -19.68
CA GLN A 118 -3.34 4.30 -19.79
C GLN A 118 -2.72 4.32 -18.40
N LEU A 119 -1.47 3.83 -18.31
CA LEU A 119 -0.71 3.93 -17.08
C LEU A 119 -0.44 5.40 -16.77
N GLY A 120 -0.84 5.82 -15.58
CA GLY A 120 -0.64 7.16 -15.06
C GLY A 120 0.59 7.23 -14.15
N SER A 121 0.37 7.47 -12.87
CA SER A 121 1.44 7.62 -11.88
C SER A 121 1.67 6.33 -11.10
N VAL A 122 2.94 5.96 -10.92
CA VAL A 122 3.38 4.93 -9.98
C VAL A 122 4.04 5.64 -8.81
N ILE A 123 3.39 5.58 -7.64
CA ILE A 123 3.84 6.24 -6.40
C ILE A 123 4.21 5.15 -5.41
N ALA A 124 5.48 5.07 -5.05
CA ALA A 124 5.95 4.12 -4.06
C ALA A 124 5.97 4.76 -2.67
N ILE A 125 5.41 4.06 -1.70
CA ILE A 125 5.40 4.49 -0.29
C ILE A 125 6.47 3.72 0.46
N VAL A 126 7.42 4.43 1.08
CA VAL A 126 8.52 3.85 1.83
C VAL A 126 8.59 4.47 3.22
N ASP A 127 8.82 3.65 4.23
CA ASP A 127 8.96 4.12 5.60
C ASP A 127 10.27 4.88 5.80
N ALA A 128 10.22 6.13 6.26
CA ALA A 128 11.43 6.90 6.60
C ALA A 128 12.24 6.27 7.75
N LEU A 129 11.60 5.42 8.55
CA LEU A 129 12.20 4.68 9.67
C LEU A 129 12.55 3.24 9.27
N LEU A 130 12.76 2.98 7.98
CA LEU A 130 13.14 1.67 7.48
C LEU A 130 14.37 1.13 8.22
N PRO A 131 14.38 -0.15 8.66
CA PRO A 131 15.57 -0.76 9.26
C PRO A 131 16.76 -0.70 8.31
N GLU A 132 17.97 -0.57 8.87
CA GLU A 132 19.21 -0.52 8.07
C GLU A 132 19.48 -1.81 7.30
N THR A 133 18.94 -2.93 7.80
CA THR A 133 19.07 -4.26 7.19
C THR A 133 17.72 -4.94 7.12
N LEU A 134 17.41 -5.50 5.97
CA LEU A 134 16.24 -6.31 5.71
C LEU A 134 16.64 -7.74 5.35
N SER A 135 15.69 -8.66 5.36
CA SER A 135 15.91 -9.98 4.78
C SER A 135 16.13 -9.88 3.26
N PRO A 136 16.84 -10.81 2.62
CA PRO A 136 17.04 -10.78 1.16
C PRO A 136 15.74 -10.67 0.36
N GLN A 137 14.67 -11.31 0.85
CA GLN A 137 13.33 -11.24 0.23
C GLN A 137 12.71 -9.85 0.37
N ALA A 138 12.84 -9.22 1.55
CA ALA A 138 12.34 -7.88 1.79
C ALA A 138 13.14 -6.81 1.03
N GLU A 139 14.45 -6.97 0.88
CA GLU A 139 15.31 -6.12 0.03
C GLU A 139 14.87 -6.20 -1.44
N TYR A 140 14.63 -7.41 -1.94
CA TYR A 140 14.14 -7.61 -3.30
C TYR A 140 12.77 -6.93 -3.51
N LEU A 141 11.83 -7.11 -2.59
CA LEU A 141 10.51 -6.47 -2.68
C LEU A 141 10.63 -4.95 -2.62
N LEU A 142 11.49 -4.41 -1.75
CA LEU A 142 11.73 -2.97 -1.69
C LEU A 142 12.22 -2.44 -3.04
N ALA A 143 13.12 -3.13 -3.70
CA ALA A 143 13.60 -2.78 -5.03
C ALA A 143 12.48 -2.90 -6.09
N SER A 144 11.78 -4.04 -6.13
CA SER A 144 10.70 -4.32 -7.10
C SER A 144 9.57 -3.30 -7.01
N GLU A 145 9.15 -2.93 -5.80
CA GLU A 145 8.05 -1.99 -5.58
C GLU A 145 8.42 -0.53 -5.83
N THR A 146 9.71 -0.20 -5.85
CA THR A 146 10.17 1.19 -6.03
C THR A 146 10.79 1.48 -7.40
N MET A 147 11.31 0.46 -8.10
CA MET A 147 12.06 0.67 -9.34
C MET A 147 11.25 1.36 -10.44
N ASN A 148 9.97 1.10 -10.54
CA ASN A 148 9.10 1.69 -11.56
C ASN A 148 8.43 3.00 -11.13
N ALA A 149 8.66 3.44 -9.88
CA ALA A 149 8.01 4.64 -9.35
C ALA A 149 8.48 5.91 -10.07
N GLY A 150 7.51 6.75 -10.44
CA GLY A 150 7.77 8.12 -10.86
C GLY A 150 8.16 9.00 -9.67
N CYS A 151 7.61 8.68 -8.49
CA CYS A 151 7.96 9.33 -7.23
C CYS A 151 7.92 8.32 -6.08
N VAL A 152 8.87 8.43 -5.16
CA VAL A 152 8.86 7.75 -3.86
C VAL A 152 8.46 8.76 -2.81
N LEU A 153 7.43 8.45 -2.03
CA LEU A 153 6.98 9.28 -0.92
C LEU A 153 7.35 8.60 0.41
N LEU A 154 8.18 9.27 1.21
CA LEU A 154 8.55 8.76 2.52
C LEU A 154 7.40 8.96 3.50
N SER A 155 6.92 7.88 4.07
CA SER A 155 5.97 7.92 5.18
C SER A 155 6.70 8.19 6.50
N ARG A 156 5.98 8.73 7.48
CA ARG A 156 6.52 9.02 8.82
C ARG A 156 7.73 9.98 8.81
N ALA A 157 7.90 10.75 7.75
CA ALA A 157 8.98 11.73 7.64
C ALA A 157 8.96 12.75 8.78
N GLN A 158 7.78 13.08 9.33
CA GLN A 158 7.60 13.96 10.48
C GLN A 158 8.14 13.37 11.80
N LEU A 159 8.34 12.05 11.86
CA LEU A 159 8.87 11.34 13.04
C LEU A 159 10.36 11.02 12.88
N ALA A 160 10.88 11.13 11.66
CA ALA A 160 12.25 10.81 11.31
C ALA A 160 13.13 12.05 11.36
N ALA A 161 14.36 11.91 11.86
CA ALA A 161 15.37 12.94 11.69
C ALA A 161 15.77 13.05 10.20
N PRO A 162 16.25 14.23 9.73
CA PRO A 162 16.70 14.37 8.34
C PRO A 162 17.74 13.32 7.90
N ALA A 163 18.63 12.92 8.83
CA ALA A 163 19.62 11.86 8.58
C ALA A 163 18.96 10.50 8.34
N GLN A 164 17.85 10.19 9.01
CA GLN A 164 17.10 8.93 8.81
C GLN A 164 16.40 8.92 7.45
N CYS A 165 15.80 10.03 7.04
CA CYS A 165 15.24 10.15 5.69
C CYS A 165 16.31 9.97 4.61
N ALA A 166 17.50 10.55 4.80
CA ALA A 166 18.63 10.36 3.90
C ALA A 166 19.15 8.90 3.90
N ALA A 167 19.18 8.25 5.07
CA ALA A 167 19.55 6.84 5.19
C ALA A 167 18.55 5.92 4.49
N ALA A 168 17.24 6.19 4.61
CA ALA A 168 16.20 5.45 3.88
C ALA A 168 16.35 5.63 2.36
N ALA A 169 16.60 6.83 1.87
CA ALA A 169 16.88 7.07 0.45
C ALA A 169 18.12 6.32 -0.04
N ALA A 170 19.20 6.35 0.73
CA ALA A 170 20.43 5.60 0.42
C ALA A 170 20.19 4.07 0.47
N HIS A 171 19.32 3.59 1.34
CA HIS A 171 18.94 2.18 1.40
C HIS A 171 18.20 1.75 0.12
N LEU A 172 17.28 2.58 -0.38
CA LEU A 172 16.61 2.31 -1.67
C LEU A 172 17.60 2.14 -2.82
N GLU A 173 18.59 3.01 -2.91
CA GLU A 173 19.63 2.91 -3.95
C GLU A 173 20.42 1.59 -3.82
N ARG A 174 20.79 1.20 -2.58
CA ARG A 174 21.48 -0.08 -2.34
C ARG A 174 20.62 -1.29 -2.68
N ALA A 175 19.31 -1.25 -2.35
CA ALA A 175 18.39 -2.33 -2.69
C ALA A 175 18.27 -2.51 -4.21
N LEU A 176 18.17 -1.40 -4.95
CA LEU A 176 18.14 -1.42 -6.42
C LEU A 176 19.44 -1.97 -7.01
N GLU A 177 20.61 -1.61 -6.45
CA GLU A 177 21.92 -2.16 -6.86
C GLU A 177 21.99 -3.65 -6.60
N THR A 178 21.57 -4.10 -5.43
CA THR A 178 21.54 -5.53 -5.05
C THR A 178 20.63 -6.33 -5.98
N ALA A 179 19.48 -5.75 -6.37
CA ALA A 179 18.57 -6.34 -7.35
C ALA A 179 19.06 -6.20 -8.80
N LYS A 180 20.26 -5.67 -9.02
CA LYS A 180 20.84 -5.42 -10.36
C LYS A 180 19.97 -4.54 -11.25
N SER A 181 19.22 -3.62 -10.68
CA SER A 181 18.47 -2.63 -11.43
C SER A 181 19.36 -1.46 -11.87
N SER A 182 19.15 -1.00 -13.09
CA SER A 182 19.79 0.21 -13.60
C SER A 182 19.12 1.50 -13.08
N ARG A 183 18.00 1.41 -12.38
CA ARG A 183 17.25 2.54 -11.85
C ARG A 183 18.09 3.31 -10.82
N ARG A 184 18.08 4.64 -10.94
CA ARG A 184 18.60 5.59 -9.96
C ARG A 184 17.60 6.71 -9.81
N PHE A 185 17.41 7.21 -8.58
CA PHE A 185 16.49 8.31 -8.32
C PHE A 185 17.13 9.65 -8.62
N ALA A 186 16.44 10.45 -9.43
CA ALA A 186 16.84 11.83 -9.68
C ALA A 186 16.47 12.72 -8.47
N PRO A 187 17.11 13.88 -8.30
CA PRO A 187 16.72 14.86 -7.32
C PRO A 187 15.24 15.23 -7.44
N GLY A 188 14.50 15.15 -6.34
CA GLY A 188 13.07 15.42 -6.29
C GLY A 188 12.15 14.22 -6.58
N GLU A 189 12.68 13.07 -6.97
CA GLU A 189 11.89 11.85 -7.11
C GLU A 189 11.65 11.12 -5.77
N ILE A 190 12.41 11.47 -4.72
CA ILE A 190 12.14 11.03 -3.34
C ILE A 190 11.67 12.23 -2.55
N LEU A 191 10.41 12.19 -2.09
CA LEU A 191 9.79 13.25 -1.33
C LEU A 191 9.70 12.86 0.16
N ALA A 192 10.47 13.57 0.99
CA ALA A 192 10.44 13.47 2.46
C ALA A 192 9.68 14.67 3.03
N LYS A 193 8.37 14.55 3.19
CA LYS A 193 7.51 15.61 3.70
C LYS A 193 6.47 15.03 4.66
N ASP A 194 6.12 15.78 5.70
CA ASP A 194 4.97 15.45 6.54
C ASP A 194 3.71 15.39 5.65
N TRP A 195 2.99 14.32 5.73
CA TRP A 195 1.81 14.14 4.90
C TRP A 195 0.68 15.11 5.24
N ASP A 196 0.62 15.59 6.50
CA ASP A 196 -0.35 16.62 6.88
C ASP A 196 -0.01 17.99 6.31
N ALA A 197 1.25 18.19 5.92
CA ALA A 197 1.73 19.39 5.23
C ALA A 197 1.74 19.25 3.70
N LEU A 198 1.26 18.12 3.11
CA LEU A 198 1.11 18.00 1.66
C LEU A 198 0.05 18.96 1.15
N THR A 199 0.45 19.81 0.22
CA THR A 199 -0.42 20.77 -0.46
C THR A 199 -1.08 20.16 -1.70
N ASP A 200 -2.10 20.83 -2.24
CA ASP A 200 -2.69 20.43 -3.53
C ASP A 200 -1.67 20.46 -4.66
N ALA A 201 -0.68 21.34 -4.62
CA ALA A 201 0.41 21.35 -5.59
C ALA A 201 1.31 20.11 -5.49
N ASP A 202 1.60 19.63 -4.27
CA ASP A 202 2.32 18.37 -4.07
C ASP A 202 1.51 17.19 -4.60
N LEU A 203 0.21 17.14 -4.31
CA LEU A 203 -0.68 16.07 -4.78
C LEU A 203 -0.84 16.10 -6.30
N ALA A 204 -0.90 17.28 -6.91
CA ALA A 204 -0.90 17.44 -8.36
C ALA A 204 0.41 16.93 -8.98
N ALA A 205 1.55 17.23 -8.38
CA ALA A 205 2.84 16.73 -8.84
C ALA A 205 2.91 15.19 -8.73
N LEU A 206 2.41 14.61 -7.64
CA LEU A 206 2.31 13.15 -7.48
C LEU A 206 1.36 12.53 -8.52
N ALA A 207 0.22 13.17 -8.82
CA ALA A 207 -0.74 12.72 -9.82
C ALA A 207 -0.19 12.81 -11.27
N ALA A 208 0.88 13.55 -11.47
CA ALA A 208 1.56 13.76 -12.75
C ALA A 208 2.99 13.18 -12.78
N CYS A 209 3.45 12.47 -11.75
CA CYS A 209 4.83 11.98 -11.68
C CYS A 209 5.14 10.89 -12.73
N GLY A 210 4.09 10.25 -13.29
CA GLY A 210 4.22 9.19 -14.26
C GLY A 210 4.88 7.95 -13.65
N TYR A 211 5.60 7.21 -14.48
CA TYR A 211 6.34 6.01 -14.07
C TYR A 211 7.69 5.95 -14.77
N ARG A 212 8.56 5.05 -14.32
CA ARG A 212 9.83 4.75 -14.96
C ARG A 212 9.83 3.31 -15.43
N GLN A 213 10.31 3.10 -16.65
CA GLN A 213 10.51 1.74 -17.14
C GLN A 213 11.87 1.25 -16.65
N ALA A 214 11.85 0.31 -15.73
CA ALA A 214 13.04 -0.31 -15.17
C ALA A 214 12.81 -1.81 -14.99
N SER A 215 13.88 -2.55 -14.85
CA SER A 215 13.84 -3.99 -14.56
C SER A 215 14.87 -4.32 -13.49
N CYS A 216 14.66 -5.44 -12.81
CA CYS A 216 15.63 -6.02 -11.91
C CYS A 216 15.78 -7.52 -12.15
N GLU A 217 16.81 -8.12 -11.58
CA GLU A 217 16.94 -9.58 -11.59
C GLU A 217 15.87 -10.17 -10.68
N LYS A 218 15.00 -11.06 -11.23
CA LYS A 218 13.92 -11.67 -10.46
C LYS A 218 14.47 -12.67 -9.46
N LEU A 219 14.16 -12.45 -8.19
CA LEU A 219 14.40 -13.41 -7.13
C LEU A 219 13.19 -14.34 -7.03
N HIS A 220 13.37 -15.59 -7.43
CA HIS A 220 12.32 -16.60 -7.30
C HIS A 220 12.27 -17.13 -5.86
N PHE A 221 11.21 -16.80 -5.15
CA PHE A 221 10.90 -17.35 -3.83
C PHE A 221 9.38 -17.49 -3.67
N ASP A 222 8.98 -18.43 -2.83
CA ASP A 222 7.57 -18.54 -2.46
C ASP A 222 7.21 -17.38 -1.51
N GLN A 223 6.47 -16.41 -2.03
CA GLN A 223 6.05 -15.23 -1.27
C GLN A 223 5.18 -15.61 -0.07
N HIS A 224 4.34 -16.65 -0.18
CA HIS A 224 3.51 -17.13 0.91
C HIS A 224 4.32 -17.84 1.99
N ALA A 225 5.39 -18.54 1.62
CA ALA A 225 6.31 -19.15 2.57
C ALA A 225 7.21 -18.10 3.25
N ALA A 226 7.59 -17.04 2.52
CA ALA A 226 8.43 -15.97 3.04
C ALA A 226 7.65 -14.98 3.95
N PHE A 227 6.36 -14.78 3.68
CA PHE A 227 5.50 -13.85 4.41
C PHE A 227 4.17 -14.53 4.77
N THR A 228 4.06 -14.96 6.02
CA THR A 228 2.86 -15.64 6.53
C THR A 228 1.94 -14.64 7.22
N SER A 229 0.66 -14.69 6.88
CA SER A 229 -0.40 -13.94 7.57
C SER A 229 -1.20 -14.88 8.47
N LEU A 230 -1.35 -14.52 9.74
CA LEU A 230 -2.18 -15.23 10.70
C LEU A 230 -3.38 -14.36 11.05
N CYS A 231 -4.57 -14.94 10.97
CA CYS A 231 -5.81 -14.27 11.33
C CYS A 231 -6.45 -14.99 12.52
N PHE A 232 -6.73 -14.24 13.58
CA PHE A 232 -7.42 -14.73 14.76
C PHE A 232 -8.82 -14.11 14.79
N LEU A 233 -9.83 -14.90 14.59
CA LEU A 233 -11.24 -14.51 14.67
C LEU A 233 -11.77 -14.74 16.10
N GLU A 234 -12.80 -14.00 16.46
CA GLU A 234 -13.51 -14.15 17.75
C GLU A 234 -12.66 -13.88 19.00
N LEU A 235 -11.59 -13.08 18.87
CA LEU A 235 -10.84 -12.61 20.03
C LEU A 235 -11.57 -11.46 20.73
N HIS A 236 -11.91 -11.68 22.00
CA HIS A 236 -12.52 -10.65 22.85
C HIS A 236 -11.45 -9.97 23.71
N LEU A 237 -10.76 -9.00 23.14
CA LEU A 237 -9.70 -8.23 23.80
C LEU A 237 -10.17 -6.80 24.07
N THR A 238 -9.80 -6.27 25.21
CA THR A 238 -9.89 -4.82 25.44
C THR A 238 -8.83 -4.10 24.62
N PRO A 239 -8.97 -2.78 24.36
CA PRO A 239 -7.94 -2.01 23.65
C PRO A 239 -6.55 -2.15 24.26
N GLN A 240 -6.45 -2.13 25.59
CA GLN A 240 -5.19 -2.28 26.33
C GLN A 240 -4.58 -3.68 26.15
N GLN A 241 -5.43 -4.73 26.18
CA GLN A 241 -4.97 -6.10 25.95
C GLN A 241 -4.51 -6.30 24.52
N LEU A 242 -5.22 -5.73 23.53
CA LEU A 242 -4.82 -5.79 22.12
C LEU A 242 -3.47 -5.08 21.90
N GLN A 243 -3.29 -3.93 22.53
CA GLN A 243 -2.04 -3.19 22.54
C GLN A 243 -0.89 -4.00 23.13
N ALA A 244 -1.09 -4.52 24.33
CA ALA A 244 -0.06 -5.30 25.00
C ALA A 244 0.28 -6.59 24.23
N ALA A 245 -0.70 -7.22 23.57
CA ALA A 245 -0.49 -8.39 22.73
C ALA A 245 0.39 -8.03 21.53
N ALA A 246 0.10 -6.93 20.83
CA ALA A 246 0.91 -6.48 19.70
C ALA A 246 2.38 -6.19 20.10
N GLN A 247 2.58 -5.48 21.21
CA GLN A 247 3.93 -5.21 21.75
C GLN A 247 4.68 -6.50 22.07
N ARG A 248 4.02 -7.47 22.67
CA ARG A 248 4.63 -8.78 22.96
C ARG A 248 5.00 -9.53 21.69
N LEU A 249 4.14 -9.51 20.66
CA LEU A 249 4.42 -10.16 19.38
C LEU A 249 5.67 -9.58 18.71
N PHE A 250 5.83 -8.24 18.72
CA PHE A 250 7.02 -7.60 18.16
C PHE A 250 8.31 -7.90 18.96
N ALA A 251 8.18 -8.17 20.26
CA ALA A 251 9.32 -8.45 21.14
C ALA A 251 9.65 -9.94 21.26
N ALA A 252 8.83 -10.84 20.69
CA ALA A 252 8.92 -12.29 20.86
C ALA A 252 9.75 -12.93 19.72
N PRO A 253 11.02 -13.35 19.97
CA PRO A 253 11.87 -13.95 18.93
C PRO A 253 11.29 -15.24 18.35
N GLU A 254 10.51 -15.97 19.13
CA GLU A 254 9.82 -17.20 18.73
C GLU A 254 8.74 -16.98 17.68
N CYS A 255 8.24 -15.74 17.55
CA CYS A 255 7.28 -15.37 16.50
C CYS A 255 7.95 -15.01 15.17
N GLY A 256 9.29 -15.07 15.10
CA GLY A 256 10.04 -14.60 13.94
C GLY A 256 9.99 -13.08 13.80
N GLN A 257 10.20 -12.58 12.59
CA GLN A 257 10.11 -11.14 12.32
C GLN A 257 8.66 -10.74 12.05
N VAL A 258 7.97 -10.24 13.06
CA VAL A 258 6.61 -9.69 12.91
C VAL A 258 6.70 -8.33 12.24
N LEU A 259 6.10 -8.19 11.06
CA LEU A 259 6.14 -6.96 10.27
C LEU A 259 4.98 -6.03 10.60
N ARG A 260 3.79 -6.58 10.83
CA ARG A 260 2.56 -5.81 11.06
C ARG A 260 1.57 -6.58 11.92
N VAL A 261 0.89 -5.87 12.81
CA VAL A 261 -0.25 -6.37 13.58
C VAL A 261 -1.43 -5.44 13.34
N LYS A 262 -2.56 -5.98 12.88
CA LYS A 262 -3.84 -5.28 12.79
C LYS A 262 -4.87 -5.95 13.70
N GLY A 263 -5.76 -5.17 14.28
CA GLY A 263 -6.83 -5.71 15.09
C GLY A 263 -7.89 -4.68 15.44
N PHE A 264 -9.04 -5.17 15.89
CA PHE A 264 -10.15 -4.35 16.36
C PHE A 264 -10.52 -4.74 17.79
N ALA A 265 -10.84 -3.76 18.60
CA ALA A 265 -11.37 -3.97 19.93
C ALA A 265 -12.59 -3.07 20.16
N PRO A 266 -13.58 -3.51 20.99
CA PRO A 266 -14.71 -2.66 21.32
C PRO A 266 -14.26 -1.38 22.04
N ALA A 267 -14.80 -0.23 21.60
CA ALA A 267 -14.52 1.04 22.25
C ALA A 267 -15.38 1.20 23.53
N PRO A 268 -14.85 1.76 24.64
CA PRO A 268 -15.61 1.99 25.88
C PRO A 268 -16.87 2.86 25.68
N ALA A 269 -16.81 3.82 24.75
CA ALA A 269 -17.93 4.70 24.39
C ALA A 269 -18.86 4.09 23.33
N GLY A 270 -18.67 2.83 22.97
CA GLY A 270 -19.34 2.11 21.88
C GLY A 270 -18.68 2.38 20.53
N GLY A 271 -18.83 1.41 19.60
CA GLY A 271 -18.10 1.35 18.34
C GLY A 271 -16.84 0.51 18.48
N TRP A 272 -15.89 0.69 17.55
CA TRP A 272 -14.67 -0.10 17.47
C TRP A 272 -13.44 0.80 17.45
N LEU A 273 -12.41 0.36 18.13
CA LEU A 273 -11.06 0.93 18.05
C LEU A 273 -10.23 0.04 17.15
N GLU A 274 -9.52 0.64 16.21
CA GLU A 274 -8.57 -0.04 15.34
C GLU A 274 -7.17 0.06 15.90
N LEU A 275 -6.48 -1.08 15.97
CA LEU A 275 -5.04 -1.15 16.12
C LEU A 275 -4.40 -1.41 14.76
N ASN A 276 -3.45 -0.58 14.38
CA ASN A 276 -2.57 -0.82 13.26
C ASN A 276 -1.14 -0.52 13.70
N ALA A 277 -0.37 -1.56 13.96
CA ALA A 277 0.98 -1.46 14.48
C ALA A 277 1.97 -2.12 13.53
N THR A 278 3.13 -1.50 13.37
CA THR A 278 4.29 -2.07 12.70
C THR A 278 5.44 -2.21 13.71
N CYS A 279 6.48 -2.97 13.37
CA CYS A 279 7.65 -3.17 14.23
C CYS A 279 8.26 -1.85 14.74
N LEU A 280 8.03 -0.73 14.04
CA LEU A 280 8.63 0.58 14.33
C LEU A 280 7.66 1.58 14.95
N LEU A 281 6.34 1.36 14.84
CA LEU A 281 5.36 2.35 15.30
C LEU A 281 4.07 1.70 15.76
N TYR A 282 3.68 2.14 16.94
CA TYR A 282 2.41 1.89 17.55
C TYR A 282 1.49 3.09 17.31
N THR A 283 0.45 2.95 16.51
CA THR A 283 -0.60 3.97 16.39
C THR A 283 -1.67 3.72 17.44
N SER A 284 -1.98 4.75 18.24
CA SER A 284 -3.09 4.67 19.18
C SER A 284 -4.40 4.36 18.45
N PRO A 285 -5.28 3.55 19.06
CA PRO A 285 -6.58 3.26 18.48
C PRO A 285 -7.37 4.54 18.19
N SER A 286 -7.91 4.65 16.97
CA SER A 286 -8.79 5.76 16.59
C SER A 286 -10.25 5.34 16.75
N PRO A 287 -11.13 6.16 17.36
CA PRO A 287 -12.54 5.85 17.48
C PRO A 287 -13.22 5.88 16.11
N ARG A 288 -13.99 4.83 15.78
CA ARG A 288 -14.81 4.75 14.56
C ARG A 288 -16.29 4.98 14.85
N ASP A 289 -16.96 5.66 13.94
CA ASP A 289 -18.38 6.00 14.05
C ASP A 289 -19.27 4.75 13.98
N LYS A 290 -20.33 4.73 14.81
CA LYS A 290 -21.30 3.62 14.95
C LYS A 290 -22.11 3.31 13.69
N ARG A 291 -22.04 4.14 12.63
CA ARG A 291 -22.88 4.00 11.42
C ARG A 291 -22.48 2.87 10.50
N GLN A 292 -21.35 2.20 10.71
CA GLN A 292 -20.80 1.18 9.81
C GLN A 292 -21.04 -0.28 10.27
N THR A 293 -21.83 -0.50 11.32
CA THR A 293 -22.04 -1.84 11.90
C THR A 293 -23.39 -2.47 11.49
N ARG A 294 -23.96 -2.12 10.36
CA ARG A 294 -25.12 -2.85 9.80
C ARG A 294 -24.71 -3.48 8.46
N MET A 295 -24.21 -4.69 8.53
CA MET A 295 -24.37 -5.77 7.56
C MET A 295 -24.88 -7.00 8.29
#